data_5c13b451089e30409a8d807cfaafb7f6
#
_entry.id   5c13b451089e30409a8d807cfaafb7f6
#
_cell.length_a   1.000
_cell.length_b   1.000
_cell.length_c   1.000
_cell.angle_alpha   90.00
_cell.angle_beta   90.00
_cell.angle_gamma   90.00
#
_symmetry.space_group_name_H-M   'P 1'
#
loop_
_entity.id
_entity.type
_entity.pdbx_description
1 polymer ?
#
loop_
_entity_poly.entity_id
_entity_poly.type
_entity_poly.pdbx_seq_one_letter_code
_entity_poly.pdbx_strand_id
1 'polypeptide(L)'
;MKNLFFTTCGYPHMELVAETMMHYALLGNEIIAVQCGQEIGQCLWNMDKNKWKCWLCNKHVNVFKRQMPANVKFVSLASLNNNDKWEEIKKIVFRYKTIEDIKKIEYNGINIGYGCVSTYVSKTRNLNPDVDLPYVRVYIDDFLHRLCYQTYLHEKIINAEKPDQIFFINGRISNARSLVEIAKKKNLEYVCVEGAKSVGGRMCIDNFYNNMPHNLQYRTALMENYWGDISVSRKEKEWLGNLFFSNKQNGKYYGDKNYVEGQVNNLLPDNWNNGNKRYVIFNSSEDEFFAIGDEYDKEKIFDTQIQGIKFIAQTLINRTNVDLYLRIHPNLKNIKYRYHTDLLKLSDEYKNITVISGDSKISSYDLMRGADKIIVFGSTMGVESAYSKKVVINLAGALYKYLNVTYNPKTKEDLCNLLTNDNLKPIDNKEGLLKYGYYFQRKNFISPIFFPLHYKQIKLFNKTIYLYKYCRILGSKFLYALINYFIEKQKGDIIPTEEKK
;
A
#
# COMPACT_ATOMS: atom_id res chain seq x y z
N MET A 1 -19.57 -12.80 21.16
CA MET A 1 -18.10 -12.59 21.07
C MET A 1 -17.78 -11.17 21.52
N LYS A 2 -16.67 -11.00 22.24
CA LYS A 2 -16.14 -9.71 22.66
C LYS A 2 -15.03 -9.26 21.72
N ASN A 3 -15.28 -8.22 20.95
CA ASN A 3 -14.39 -7.74 19.88
C ASN A 3 -13.77 -6.39 20.23
N LEU A 4 -12.47 -6.27 20.09
CA LEU A 4 -11.72 -5.05 20.36
C LEU A 4 -11.28 -4.40 19.04
N PHE A 5 -11.76 -3.20 18.75
CA PHE A 5 -11.49 -2.46 17.53
C PHE A 5 -10.52 -1.30 17.77
N PHE A 6 -9.34 -1.33 17.15
CA PHE A 6 -8.37 -0.24 17.24
C PHE A 6 -8.64 0.80 16.15
N THR A 7 -9.22 1.93 16.53
CA THR A 7 -9.51 3.05 15.63
C THR A 7 -8.37 4.07 15.59
N THR A 8 -7.13 3.58 15.74
CA THR A 8 -5.91 4.40 15.84
C THR A 8 -5.26 4.68 14.48
N CYS A 9 -6.05 4.67 13.42
CA CYS A 9 -5.61 4.76 12.04
C CYS A 9 -6.13 6.03 11.39
N GLY A 10 -5.83 7.12 11.39
CA GLY A 10 -6.35 8.34 10.75
C GLY A 10 -7.28 8.14 9.55
N TYR A 11 -7.91 9.21 9.16
CA TYR A 11 -8.79 9.29 8.00
C TYR A 11 -8.01 9.02 6.68
N PRO A 12 -8.54 8.34 5.62
CA PRO A 12 -9.90 7.75 5.56
C PRO A 12 -9.99 6.29 6.05
N HIS A 13 -8.93 5.71 6.53
CA HIS A 13 -8.88 4.29 6.90
C HIS A 13 -9.69 3.99 8.18
N MET A 14 -9.91 5.00 9.01
CA MET A 14 -10.74 4.89 10.18
C MET A 14 -12.19 4.50 9.84
N GLU A 15 -12.70 5.00 8.71
CA GLU A 15 -14.05 4.69 8.25
C GLU A 15 -14.22 3.21 7.93
N LEU A 16 -13.18 2.56 7.40
CA LEU A 16 -13.22 1.12 7.12
C LEU A 16 -13.36 0.30 8.41
N VAL A 17 -12.60 0.69 9.43
CA VAL A 17 -12.70 0.06 10.76
C VAL A 17 -14.07 0.34 11.39
N ALA A 18 -14.59 1.56 11.24
CA ALA A 18 -15.90 1.94 11.77
C ALA A 18 -17.06 1.20 11.08
N GLU A 19 -17.00 1.00 9.76
CA GLU A 19 -17.98 0.19 9.02
C GLU A 19 -17.97 -1.27 9.49
N THR A 20 -16.78 -1.86 9.64
CA THR A 20 -16.64 -3.22 10.15
C THR A 20 -17.19 -3.32 11.58
N MET A 21 -16.84 -2.36 12.44
CA MET A 21 -17.32 -2.28 13.83
C MET A 21 -18.85 -2.20 13.90
N MET A 22 -19.47 -1.35 13.08
CA MET A 22 -20.92 -1.23 12.98
C MET A 22 -21.57 -2.57 12.58
N HIS A 23 -21.00 -3.25 11.60
CA HIS A 23 -21.51 -4.56 11.16
C HIS A 23 -21.52 -5.57 12.30
N TYR A 24 -20.40 -5.73 13.02
CA TYR A 24 -20.34 -6.66 14.15
C TYR A 24 -21.24 -6.24 15.33
N ALA A 25 -21.37 -4.93 15.57
CA ALA A 25 -22.29 -4.42 16.61
C ALA A 25 -23.75 -4.77 16.29
N LEU A 26 -24.17 -4.62 15.04
CA LEU A 26 -25.53 -4.98 14.58
C LEU A 26 -25.81 -6.48 14.63
N LEU A 27 -24.76 -7.32 14.56
CA LEU A 27 -24.84 -8.77 14.79
C LEU A 27 -24.94 -9.15 16.28
N GLY A 28 -24.98 -8.17 17.19
CA GLY A 28 -25.14 -8.38 18.63
C GLY A 28 -23.84 -8.72 19.37
N ASN A 29 -22.67 -8.50 18.76
CA ASN A 29 -21.41 -8.68 19.46
C ASN A 29 -21.17 -7.56 20.50
N GLU A 30 -20.46 -7.89 21.59
CA GLU A 30 -19.92 -6.89 22.50
C GLU A 30 -18.72 -6.20 21.84
N ILE A 31 -18.78 -4.89 21.70
CA ILE A 31 -17.76 -4.13 20.98
C ILE A 31 -17.07 -3.13 21.90
N ILE A 32 -15.74 -3.16 21.89
CA ILE A 32 -14.91 -2.14 22.53
C ILE A 32 -14.11 -1.44 21.45
N ALA A 33 -14.37 -0.15 21.25
CA ALA A 33 -13.64 0.71 20.34
C ALA A 33 -12.50 1.44 21.07
N VAL A 34 -11.26 1.09 20.76
CA VAL A 34 -10.05 1.72 21.32
C VAL A 34 -9.65 2.90 20.46
N GLN A 35 -9.72 4.09 21.02
CA GLN A 35 -9.30 5.32 20.35
C GLN A 35 -7.96 5.83 20.89
N CYS A 36 -7.14 6.43 20.01
CA CYS A 36 -5.98 7.22 20.41
C CYS A 36 -6.45 8.54 21.01
N GLY A 37 -6.14 8.83 22.26
CA GLY A 37 -6.43 10.12 22.90
C GLY A 37 -5.35 11.17 22.67
N GLN A 38 -4.50 11.03 21.64
CA GLN A 38 -3.30 11.82 21.27
C GLN A 38 -2.00 11.38 22.00
N GLU A 39 -2.04 10.39 22.87
CA GLU A 39 -0.87 9.92 23.65
C GLU A 39 0.25 9.42 22.75
N ILE A 40 -0.12 8.82 21.60
CA ILE A 40 0.86 8.32 20.64
C ILE A 40 1.66 9.49 20.04
N GLY A 41 1.00 10.63 19.81
CA GLY A 41 1.61 11.88 19.30
C GLY A 41 2.23 11.77 17.91
N GLN A 42 2.60 10.57 17.48
CA GLN A 42 3.20 10.30 16.18
C GLN A 42 2.71 8.96 15.62
N CYS A 43 2.19 8.99 14.39
CA CYS A 43 1.71 7.81 13.68
C CYS A 43 1.82 8.06 12.17
N LEU A 44 1.50 7.09 11.31
CA LEU A 44 1.56 7.26 9.85
C LEU A 44 0.90 8.57 9.36
N TRP A 45 -0.20 8.97 9.96
CA TRP A 45 -0.94 10.19 9.60
C TRP A 45 -0.39 11.46 10.22
N ASN A 46 0.39 11.34 11.26
CA ASN A 46 0.94 12.46 12.02
C ASN A 46 2.41 12.26 12.37
N MET A 47 3.24 12.01 11.34
CA MET A 47 4.69 11.86 11.51
C MET A 47 5.38 13.14 11.97
N ASP A 48 4.80 14.29 11.63
CA ASP A 48 5.25 15.64 11.98
C ASP A 48 4.75 16.14 13.35
N LYS A 49 4.10 15.28 14.15
CA LYS A 49 3.58 15.58 15.50
C LYS A 49 2.64 16.79 15.54
N ASN A 50 1.91 17.04 14.47
CA ASN A 50 1.01 18.19 14.33
C ASN A 50 -0.25 17.98 15.19
N LYS A 51 -0.47 18.86 16.18
CA LYS A 51 -1.62 18.80 17.10
C LYS A 51 -2.97 18.93 16.38
N TRP A 52 -3.03 19.67 15.28
CA TRP A 52 -4.25 19.84 14.49
C TRP A 52 -4.67 18.54 13.78
N LYS A 53 -3.72 17.74 13.33
CA LYS A 53 -4.01 16.41 12.76
C LYS A 53 -4.61 15.47 13.82
N CYS A 54 -4.06 15.47 15.02
CA CYS A 54 -4.61 14.69 16.13
C CYS A 54 -6.00 15.19 16.52
N TRP A 55 -6.19 16.51 16.60
CA TRP A 55 -7.50 17.07 16.88
C TRP A 55 -8.55 16.66 15.83
N LEU A 56 -8.19 16.73 14.54
CA LEU A 56 -9.07 16.31 13.43
C LEU A 56 -9.40 14.82 13.52
N CYS A 57 -8.40 13.98 13.79
CA CYS A 57 -8.59 12.54 14.00
C CYS A 57 -9.60 12.25 15.11
N ASN A 58 -9.46 12.92 16.26
CA ASN A 58 -10.41 12.77 17.38
C ASN A 58 -11.82 13.27 17.04
N LYS A 59 -11.95 14.34 16.25
CA LYS A 59 -13.26 14.79 15.74
C LYS A 59 -13.94 13.71 14.91
N HIS A 60 -13.20 13.01 14.04
CA HIS A 60 -13.71 11.90 13.25
C HIS A 60 -14.21 10.75 14.15
N VAL A 61 -13.41 10.34 15.15
CA VAL A 61 -13.82 9.28 16.10
C VAL A 61 -15.11 9.68 16.84
N ASN A 62 -15.23 10.94 17.28
CA ASN A 62 -16.42 11.42 17.99
C ASN A 62 -17.68 11.38 17.12
N VAL A 63 -17.56 11.51 15.80
CA VAL A 63 -18.71 11.36 14.89
C VAL A 63 -19.16 9.90 14.83
N PHE A 64 -18.24 8.96 14.69
CA PHE A 64 -18.57 7.52 14.73
C PHE A 64 -19.22 7.15 16.07
N LYS A 65 -18.64 7.62 17.17
CA LYS A 65 -19.16 7.39 18.51
C LYS A 65 -20.65 7.74 18.65
N ARG A 66 -21.10 8.85 18.05
CA ARG A 66 -22.48 9.30 18.10
C ARG A 66 -23.46 8.47 17.28
N GLN A 67 -22.94 7.69 16.32
CA GLN A 67 -23.75 6.91 15.39
C GLN A 67 -23.73 5.41 15.69
N MET A 68 -22.84 4.98 16.60
CA MET A 68 -22.72 3.59 16.99
C MET A 68 -23.87 3.15 17.89
N PRO A 69 -24.30 1.88 17.79
CA PRO A 69 -25.26 1.29 18.71
C PRO A 69 -24.78 1.30 20.16
N ALA A 70 -25.72 1.17 21.10
CA ALA A 70 -25.45 1.24 22.55
C ALA A 70 -24.52 0.11 23.07
N ASN A 71 -24.41 -1.01 22.35
CA ASN A 71 -23.52 -2.11 22.69
C ASN A 71 -22.05 -1.84 22.30
N VAL A 72 -21.72 -0.64 21.78
CA VAL A 72 -20.34 -0.22 21.49
C VAL A 72 -19.80 0.67 22.61
N LYS A 73 -18.84 0.16 23.38
CA LYS A 73 -18.12 0.90 24.41
C LYS A 73 -16.87 1.56 23.80
N PHE A 74 -16.66 2.85 24.07
CA PHE A 74 -15.44 3.57 23.64
C PHE A 74 -14.46 3.73 24.79
N VAL A 75 -13.21 3.34 24.59
CA VAL A 75 -12.11 3.48 25.54
C VAL A 75 -11.00 4.29 24.88
N SER A 76 -10.54 5.36 25.54
CA SER A 76 -9.38 6.12 25.11
C SER A 76 -8.10 5.54 25.67
N LEU A 77 -7.04 5.41 24.89
CA LEU A 77 -5.72 5.06 25.41
C LEU A 77 -5.20 6.09 26.41
N ALA A 78 -5.71 7.35 26.37
CA ALA A 78 -5.42 8.37 27.37
C ALA A 78 -5.77 7.93 28.80
N SER A 79 -6.86 7.20 28.96
CA SER A 79 -7.26 6.69 30.28
C SER A 79 -6.33 5.65 30.87
N LEU A 80 -5.42 5.11 30.05
CA LEU A 80 -4.41 4.11 30.43
C LEU A 80 -3.01 4.71 30.59
N ASN A 81 -2.90 6.02 30.42
CA ASN A 81 -1.63 6.73 30.41
C ASN A 81 -0.82 6.45 31.71
N ASN A 82 0.49 6.34 31.56
CA ASN A 82 1.42 6.09 32.66
C ASN A 82 2.73 6.87 32.40
N ASN A 83 2.86 8.01 33.08
CA ASN A 83 4.01 8.89 32.90
C ASN A 83 5.33 8.24 33.33
N ASP A 84 5.35 7.46 34.40
CA ASP A 84 6.57 6.78 34.86
C ASP A 84 7.06 5.77 33.81
N LYS A 85 6.11 5.03 33.20
CA LYS A 85 6.44 4.10 32.12
C LYS A 85 6.92 4.81 30.87
N TRP A 86 6.37 5.98 30.54
CA TRP A 86 6.86 6.80 29.44
C TRP A 86 8.29 7.29 29.71
N GLU A 87 8.60 7.77 30.94
CA GLU A 87 9.95 8.20 31.30
C GLU A 87 10.97 7.02 31.32
N GLU A 88 10.52 5.81 31.70
CA GLU A 88 11.34 4.59 31.57
C GLU A 88 11.65 4.28 30.10
N ILE A 89 10.65 4.30 29.25
CA ILE A 89 10.80 3.99 27.82
C ILE A 89 11.74 4.98 27.13
N LYS A 90 11.67 6.27 27.43
CA LYS A 90 12.57 7.28 26.87
C LYS A 90 14.05 7.06 27.16
N LYS A 91 14.38 6.26 28.18
CA LYS A 91 15.77 5.89 28.53
C LYS A 91 16.31 4.72 27.71
N ILE A 92 15.47 4.05 26.90
CA ILE A 92 15.92 2.95 26.05
C ILE A 92 16.85 3.49 24.97
N VAL A 93 18.03 2.91 24.85
CA VAL A 93 19.00 3.23 23.81
C VAL A 93 18.92 2.17 22.72
N PHE A 94 18.50 2.57 21.52
CA PHE A 94 18.46 1.67 20.36
C PHE A 94 19.82 1.62 19.67
N ARG A 95 20.27 0.40 19.35
CA ARG A 95 21.53 0.16 18.65
C ARG A 95 21.26 -0.39 17.26
N TYR A 96 21.53 0.40 16.24
CA TYR A 96 21.39 0.02 14.84
C TYR A 96 22.37 0.83 13.98
N LYS A 97 22.80 0.24 12.87
CA LYS A 97 23.65 0.88 11.85
C LYS A 97 22.98 0.94 10.48
N THR A 98 21.97 0.14 10.28
CA THR A 98 21.26 0.01 9.00
C THR A 98 19.75 -0.06 9.23
N ILE A 99 18.99 0.14 8.17
CA ILE A 99 17.54 -0.05 8.21
C ILE A 99 17.16 -1.51 8.50
N GLU A 100 17.99 -2.46 8.09
CA GLU A 100 17.79 -3.89 8.37
C GLU A 100 17.97 -4.21 9.87
N ASP A 101 18.87 -3.49 10.56
CA ASP A 101 19.00 -3.62 12.01
C ASP A 101 17.74 -3.09 12.71
N ILE A 102 17.18 -1.97 12.21
CA ILE A 102 15.95 -1.40 12.77
C ILE A 102 14.78 -2.38 12.66
N LYS A 103 14.64 -3.09 11.54
CA LYS A 103 13.58 -4.10 11.35
C LYS A 103 13.56 -5.17 12.43
N LYS A 104 14.72 -5.46 13.06
CA LYS A 104 14.87 -6.48 14.11
C LYS A 104 14.61 -5.97 15.53
N ILE A 105 14.34 -4.66 15.71
CA ILE A 105 14.12 -4.08 17.03
C ILE A 105 12.81 -4.59 17.61
N GLU A 106 12.93 -5.06 18.84
CA GLU A 106 11.81 -5.56 19.65
C GLU A 106 11.67 -4.77 20.97
N TYR A 107 10.45 -4.73 21.46
CA TYR A 107 10.12 -4.27 22.80
C TYR A 107 9.30 -5.34 23.51
N ASN A 108 9.80 -5.86 24.62
CA ASN A 108 9.20 -6.97 25.37
C ASN A 108 8.87 -8.20 24.47
N GLY A 109 9.74 -8.53 23.52
CA GLY A 109 9.55 -9.64 22.57
C GLY A 109 8.43 -9.39 21.57
N ILE A 110 8.06 -8.14 21.31
CA ILE A 110 7.15 -7.69 20.25
C ILE A 110 7.97 -6.90 19.25
N ASN A 111 7.98 -7.33 17.98
CA ASN A 111 8.68 -6.58 16.95
C ASN A 111 7.98 -5.25 16.67
N ILE A 112 8.70 -4.15 16.85
CA ILE A 112 8.28 -2.79 16.55
C ILE A 112 9.03 -2.20 15.36
N GLY A 113 10.15 -2.81 15.00
CA GLY A 113 11.07 -2.32 14.00
C GLY A 113 10.48 -2.30 12.59
N TYR A 114 9.77 -3.36 12.20
CA TYR A 114 9.06 -3.40 10.92
C TYR A 114 8.02 -2.28 10.80
N GLY A 115 7.26 -2.02 11.85
CA GLY A 115 6.28 -0.91 11.90
C GLY A 115 6.96 0.45 11.78
N CYS A 116 8.11 0.64 12.41
CA CYS A 116 8.93 1.84 12.32
C CYS A 116 9.40 2.08 10.88
N VAL A 117 10.12 1.10 10.31
CA VAL A 117 10.70 1.21 8.95
C VAL A 117 9.63 1.37 7.90
N SER A 118 8.59 0.53 7.92
CA SER A 118 7.48 0.60 6.97
C SER A 118 6.80 1.97 6.98
N THR A 119 6.61 2.56 8.17
CA THR A 119 5.99 3.88 8.32
C THR A 119 6.91 5.00 7.84
N TYR A 120 8.19 4.95 8.23
CA TYR A 120 9.20 5.92 7.79
C TYR A 120 9.29 5.96 6.27
N VAL A 121 9.51 4.80 5.64
CA VAL A 121 9.63 4.69 4.18
C VAL A 121 8.36 5.11 3.46
N SER A 122 7.18 4.72 3.95
CA SER A 122 5.90 5.14 3.36
C SER A 122 5.70 6.67 3.37
N LYS A 123 6.31 7.36 4.33
CA LYS A 123 6.19 8.83 4.47
C LYS A 123 7.28 9.60 3.74
N THR A 124 8.51 9.19 3.91
CA THR A 124 9.66 9.89 3.35
C THR A 124 9.93 9.49 1.91
N ARG A 125 9.49 8.29 1.50
CA ARG A 125 9.82 7.66 0.21
C ARG A 125 11.33 7.36 0.09
N ASN A 126 12.10 7.42 1.18
CA ASN A 126 13.50 7.07 1.22
C ASN A 126 13.66 5.60 1.65
N LEU A 127 14.07 4.74 0.73
CA LEU A 127 14.24 3.31 0.96
C LEU A 127 15.52 2.97 1.74
N ASN A 128 16.51 3.84 1.67
CA ASN A 128 17.81 3.62 2.32
C ASN A 128 18.30 4.93 2.96
N PRO A 129 17.64 5.38 4.05
CA PRO A 129 18.09 6.56 4.76
C PRO A 129 19.46 6.32 5.39
N ASP A 130 20.30 7.34 5.37
CA ASP A 130 21.52 7.37 6.16
C ASP A 130 21.15 7.55 7.63
N VAL A 131 21.18 6.44 8.38
CA VAL A 131 20.78 6.41 9.79
C VAL A 131 21.82 7.03 10.71
N ASP A 132 23.02 7.36 10.23
CA ASP A 132 24.05 8.05 11.00
C ASP A 132 23.88 9.57 10.97
N LEU A 133 23.04 10.07 10.04
CA LEU A 133 22.67 11.50 10.04
C LEU A 133 21.88 11.83 11.32
N PRO A 134 22.32 12.83 12.12
CA PRO A 134 21.73 13.08 13.43
C PRO A 134 20.22 13.32 13.40
N TYR A 135 19.68 14.01 12.39
CA TYR A 135 18.26 14.28 12.29
C TYR A 135 17.45 13.02 11.94
N VAL A 136 18.02 12.08 11.14
CA VAL A 136 17.37 10.79 10.82
C VAL A 136 17.32 9.93 12.07
N ARG A 137 18.44 9.85 12.78
CA ARG A 137 18.56 9.09 14.04
C ARG A 137 17.59 9.57 15.11
N VAL A 138 17.60 10.87 15.38
CA VAL A 138 16.68 11.47 16.38
C VAL A 138 15.21 11.20 16.02
N TYR A 139 14.88 11.27 14.73
CA TYR A 139 13.52 11.01 14.27
C TYR A 139 13.13 9.53 14.46
N ILE A 140 14.01 8.59 14.10
CA ILE A 140 13.76 7.14 14.24
C ILE A 140 13.70 6.75 15.70
N ASP A 141 14.65 7.21 16.55
CA ASP A 141 14.68 6.90 17.97
C ASP A 141 13.42 7.39 18.70
N ASP A 142 13.00 8.64 18.43
CA ASP A 142 11.75 9.15 19.02
C ASP A 142 10.53 8.34 18.55
N PHE A 143 10.51 7.91 17.29
CA PHE A 143 9.42 7.08 16.79
C PHE A 143 9.43 5.68 17.41
N LEU A 144 10.59 5.06 17.59
CA LEU A 144 10.74 3.79 18.28
C LEU A 144 10.27 3.88 19.74
N HIS A 145 10.64 4.93 20.49
CA HIS A 145 10.14 5.15 21.85
C HIS A 145 8.60 5.22 21.88
N ARG A 146 7.98 5.91 20.91
CA ARG A 146 6.53 6.00 20.82
C ARG A 146 5.89 4.67 20.49
N LEU A 147 6.51 3.87 19.62
CA LEU A 147 6.04 2.52 19.32
C LEU A 147 6.17 1.59 20.53
N CYS A 148 7.23 1.69 21.34
CA CYS A 148 7.35 0.99 22.62
C CYS A 148 6.19 1.34 23.55
N TYR A 149 5.94 2.64 23.74
CA TYR A 149 4.88 3.11 24.62
C TYR A 149 3.49 2.68 24.13
N GLN A 150 3.26 2.77 22.85
CA GLN A 150 2.02 2.32 22.24
C GLN A 150 1.82 0.81 22.39
N THR A 151 2.88 0.01 22.20
CA THR A 151 2.84 -1.44 22.40
C THR A 151 2.47 -1.75 23.87
N TYR A 152 3.05 -1.05 24.84
CA TYR A 152 2.68 -1.15 26.25
C TYR A 152 1.19 -0.86 26.48
N LEU A 153 0.66 0.23 25.91
CA LEU A 153 -0.76 0.58 26.08
C LEU A 153 -1.69 -0.45 25.40
N HIS A 154 -1.29 -0.99 24.25
CA HIS A 154 -2.05 -2.05 23.56
C HIS A 154 -2.08 -3.34 24.39
N GLU A 155 -0.94 -3.78 24.93
CA GLU A 155 -0.92 -4.95 25.81
C GLU A 155 -1.76 -4.73 27.05
N LYS A 156 -1.73 -3.54 27.64
CA LYS A 156 -2.51 -3.18 28.83
C LYS A 156 -4.01 -3.28 28.59
N ILE A 157 -4.52 -2.73 27.47
CA ILE A 157 -5.94 -2.80 27.15
C ILE A 157 -6.39 -4.22 26.77
N ILE A 158 -5.58 -4.95 26.01
CA ILE A 158 -5.87 -6.34 25.65
C ILE A 158 -5.94 -7.23 26.89
N ASN A 159 -5.01 -7.07 27.83
CA ASN A 159 -5.00 -7.84 29.07
C ASN A 159 -6.17 -7.50 29.99
N ALA A 160 -6.59 -6.22 30.03
CA ALA A 160 -7.70 -5.79 30.86
C ALA A 160 -9.05 -6.26 30.29
N GLU A 161 -9.24 -6.14 28.97
CA GLU A 161 -10.53 -6.43 28.33
C GLU A 161 -10.68 -7.90 27.93
N LYS A 162 -9.56 -8.65 27.76
CA LYS A 162 -9.56 -10.07 27.36
C LYS A 162 -10.49 -10.36 26.20
N PRO A 163 -10.29 -9.70 25.02
CA PRO A 163 -11.17 -9.90 23.88
C PRO A 163 -10.99 -11.30 23.26
N ASP A 164 -12.04 -11.78 22.59
CA ASP A 164 -11.98 -12.97 21.75
C ASP A 164 -11.19 -12.68 20.45
N GLN A 165 -11.35 -11.45 19.92
CA GLN A 165 -10.74 -11.06 18.65
C GLN A 165 -10.42 -9.56 18.63
N ILE A 166 -9.33 -9.19 17.94
CA ILE A 166 -8.95 -7.78 17.74
C ILE A 166 -9.00 -7.38 16.27
N PHE A 167 -9.42 -6.15 15.99
CA PHE A 167 -9.58 -5.58 14.65
C PHE A 167 -8.77 -4.30 14.51
N PHE A 168 -8.05 -4.16 13.40
CA PHE A 168 -7.27 -2.97 13.07
C PHE A 168 -7.00 -2.87 11.57
N ILE A 169 -6.57 -1.71 11.11
CA ILE A 169 -6.29 -1.47 9.69
C ILE A 169 -4.94 -2.06 9.27
N ASN A 170 -4.88 -2.69 8.09
CA ASN A 170 -3.69 -3.01 7.30
C ASN A 170 -2.66 -3.96 7.95
N GLY A 171 -2.26 -3.76 9.20
CA GLY A 171 -1.27 -4.62 9.89
C GLY A 171 0.22 -4.35 9.60
N ARG A 172 0.57 -3.57 8.57
CA ARG A 172 1.97 -3.34 8.16
C ARG A 172 2.64 -2.19 8.87
N ILE A 173 1.90 -1.10 9.10
CA ILE A 173 2.43 0.21 9.46
C ILE A 173 2.28 0.53 10.94
N SER A 174 3.21 1.32 11.48
CA SER A 174 3.23 1.86 12.85
C SER A 174 2.62 0.93 13.90
N ASN A 175 1.62 1.41 14.59
CA ASN A 175 0.90 0.71 15.66
C ASN A 175 0.14 -0.56 15.21
N ALA A 176 -0.31 -0.62 13.98
CA ALA A 176 -0.98 -1.82 13.48
C ALA A 176 -0.03 -3.02 13.43
N ARG A 177 1.26 -2.79 13.15
CA ARG A 177 2.25 -3.88 13.17
C ARG A 177 2.42 -4.47 14.56
N SER A 178 2.54 -3.66 15.59
CA SER A 178 2.66 -4.18 16.96
C SER A 178 1.44 -4.98 17.40
N LEU A 179 0.23 -4.65 16.92
CA LEU A 179 -0.98 -5.43 17.18
C LEU A 179 -0.94 -6.82 16.54
N VAL A 180 -0.39 -6.96 15.33
CA VAL A 180 -0.16 -8.26 14.70
C VAL A 180 0.76 -9.11 15.55
N GLU A 181 1.88 -8.54 16.00
CA GLU A 181 2.88 -9.27 16.78
C GLU A 181 2.37 -9.61 18.21
N ILE A 182 1.61 -8.72 18.84
CA ILE A 182 0.94 -8.99 20.13
C ILE A 182 -0.06 -10.14 19.98
N ALA A 183 -0.87 -10.12 18.91
CA ALA A 183 -1.85 -11.15 18.66
C ALA A 183 -1.19 -12.52 18.46
N LYS A 184 -0.14 -12.59 17.64
CA LYS A 184 0.65 -13.81 17.44
C LYS A 184 1.25 -14.34 18.75
N LYS A 185 1.90 -13.45 19.53
CA LYS A 185 2.51 -13.81 20.83
C LYS A 185 1.50 -14.35 21.82
N LYS A 186 0.28 -13.80 21.84
CA LYS A 186 -0.78 -14.17 22.79
C LYS A 186 -1.72 -15.26 22.25
N ASN A 187 -1.48 -15.77 21.03
CA ASN A 187 -2.40 -16.66 20.32
C ASN A 187 -3.85 -16.12 20.30
N LEU A 188 -3.96 -14.82 20.04
CA LEU A 188 -5.22 -14.08 19.98
C LEU A 188 -5.65 -13.92 18.52
N GLU A 189 -6.92 -14.20 18.25
CA GLU A 189 -7.49 -13.98 16.92
C GLU A 189 -7.43 -12.49 16.52
N TYR A 190 -7.03 -12.23 15.26
CA TYR A 190 -6.99 -10.87 14.77
C TYR A 190 -7.52 -10.74 13.33
N VAL A 191 -8.01 -9.57 13.01
CA VAL A 191 -8.52 -9.22 11.69
C VAL A 191 -7.87 -7.91 11.21
N CYS A 192 -7.12 -7.99 10.12
CA CYS A 192 -6.69 -6.81 9.40
C CYS A 192 -7.81 -6.36 8.46
N VAL A 193 -8.33 -5.17 8.69
CA VAL A 193 -9.32 -4.55 7.81
C VAL A 193 -8.59 -3.79 6.70
N GLU A 194 -9.01 -3.96 5.45
CA GLU A 194 -8.44 -3.23 4.32
C GLU A 194 -9.51 -2.80 3.33
N GLY A 195 -9.29 -1.67 2.69
CA GLY A 195 -10.14 -1.22 1.60
C GLY A 195 -9.80 -1.92 0.31
N ALA A 196 -10.78 -2.54 -0.32
CA ALA A 196 -10.70 -2.97 -1.69
C ALA A 196 -11.52 -2.03 -2.59
N LYS A 197 -11.15 -1.93 -3.85
CA LYS A 197 -11.77 -1.00 -4.78
C LYS A 197 -12.98 -1.63 -5.44
N SER A 198 -13.98 -0.82 -5.69
CA SER A 198 -15.24 -1.30 -6.21
C SER A 198 -15.77 -0.51 -7.37
N VAL A 199 -16.80 -1.09 -8.00
CA VAL A 199 -17.63 -0.47 -9.04
C VAL A 199 -18.32 0.79 -8.50
N GLY A 200 -18.34 1.84 -9.32
CA GLY A 200 -19.14 3.04 -9.05
C GLY A 200 -18.65 3.91 -7.89
N GLY A 201 -17.36 3.79 -7.52
CA GLY A 201 -16.74 4.64 -6.49
C GLY A 201 -17.09 4.25 -5.06
N ARG A 202 -17.66 3.06 -4.84
CA ARG A 202 -17.84 2.48 -3.52
C ARG A 202 -16.55 1.77 -3.11
N MET A 203 -16.14 1.85 -1.85
CA MET A 203 -15.09 0.99 -1.34
C MET A 203 -15.69 -0.32 -0.82
N CYS A 204 -15.07 -1.42 -1.19
CA CYS A 204 -15.28 -2.70 -0.55
C CYS A 204 -14.37 -2.80 0.67
N ILE A 205 -14.82 -3.52 1.68
CA ILE A 205 -14.03 -3.82 2.86
C ILE A 205 -13.70 -5.30 2.83
N ASP A 206 -12.42 -5.62 2.90
CA ASP A 206 -11.95 -6.99 3.07
C ASP A 206 -11.41 -7.18 4.49
N ASN A 207 -11.78 -8.29 5.09
CA ASN A 207 -11.33 -8.74 6.38
C ASN A 207 -10.33 -9.90 6.19
N PHE A 208 -9.11 -9.71 6.70
CA PHE A 208 -8.03 -10.70 6.63
C PHE A 208 -7.86 -11.33 8.02
N TYR A 209 -8.45 -12.50 8.19
CA TYR A 209 -8.44 -13.25 9.47
C TYR A 209 -7.08 -13.90 9.68
N ASN A 210 -6.41 -13.56 10.79
CA ASN A 210 -5.06 -14.01 11.17
C ASN A 210 -4.01 -13.80 10.07
N ASN A 211 -4.26 -12.85 9.18
CA ASN A 211 -3.41 -12.52 8.06
C ASN A 211 -3.35 -11.02 7.80
N MET A 212 -2.27 -10.58 7.17
CA MET A 212 -2.16 -9.23 6.62
C MET A 212 -2.62 -9.19 5.16
N PRO A 213 -3.11 -8.04 4.66
CA PRO A 213 -3.51 -7.87 3.25
C PRO A 213 -2.39 -8.14 2.24
N HIS A 214 -1.16 -8.17 2.67
CA HIS A 214 0.04 -8.40 1.86
C HIS A 214 0.40 -9.89 1.73
N ASN A 215 -0.29 -10.79 2.42
CA ASN A 215 -0.14 -12.23 2.21
C ASN A 215 -0.76 -12.62 0.87
N LEU A 216 0.11 -12.86 -0.13
CA LEU A 216 -0.32 -13.12 -1.51
C LEU A 216 -1.07 -14.44 -1.65
N GLN A 217 -0.67 -15.49 -0.91
CA GLN A 217 -1.35 -16.78 -0.93
C GLN A 217 -2.75 -16.69 -0.32
N TYR A 218 -2.88 -16.05 0.84
CA TYR A 218 -4.18 -15.82 1.47
C TYR A 218 -5.10 -14.99 0.55
N ARG A 219 -4.55 -13.96 -0.09
CA ARG A 219 -5.33 -13.12 -1.02
C ARG A 219 -5.76 -13.89 -2.27
N THR A 220 -4.93 -14.79 -2.77
CA THR A 220 -5.33 -15.70 -3.85
C THR A 220 -6.45 -16.65 -3.40
N ALA A 221 -6.36 -17.20 -2.20
CA ALA A 221 -7.43 -18.03 -1.64
C ALA A 221 -8.76 -17.24 -1.49
N LEU A 222 -8.71 -15.97 -1.10
CA LEU A 222 -9.91 -15.10 -1.11
C LEU A 222 -10.49 -14.92 -2.51
N MET A 223 -9.65 -14.74 -3.53
CA MET A 223 -10.10 -14.63 -4.93
C MET A 223 -10.79 -15.92 -5.37
N GLU A 224 -10.24 -17.09 -5.02
CA GLU A 224 -10.83 -18.40 -5.30
C GLU A 224 -12.17 -18.57 -4.58
N ASN A 225 -12.25 -18.21 -3.31
CA ASN A 225 -13.48 -18.31 -2.53
C ASN A 225 -14.60 -17.45 -3.11
N TYR A 226 -14.31 -16.17 -3.45
CA TYR A 226 -15.31 -15.30 -4.10
C TYR A 226 -15.70 -15.82 -5.49
N TRP A 227 -14.76 -16.41 -6.23
CA TRP A 227 -15.05 -17.01 -7.52
C TRP A 227 -15.90 -18.27 -7.41
N GLY A 228 -15.70 -19.07 -6.35
CA GLY A 228 -16.47 -20.26 -6.02
C GLY A 228 -17.86 -20.00 -5.44
N ASP A 229 -18.14 -18.76 -4.97
CA ASP A 229 -19.42 -18.40 -4.34
C ASP A 229 -20.59 -18.58 -5.31
N ILE A 230 -21.49 -19.50 -5.00
CA ILE A 230 -22.65 -19.85 -5.84
C ILE A 230 -23.76 -18.83 -5.80
N SER A 231 -23.74 -17.87 -4.85
CA SER A 231 -24.75 -16.81 -4.73
C SER A 231 -24.71 -15.81 -5.90
N VAL A 232 -23.57 -15.77 -6.64
CA VAL A 232 -23.39 -14.93 -7.83
C VAL A 232 -23.19 -15.82 -9.05
N SER A 233 -23.96 -15.58 -10.10
CA SER A 233 -23.87 -16.39 -11.32
C SER A 233 -22.51 -16.28 -12.01
N ARG A 234 -22.07 -17.38 -12.65
CA ARG A 234 -20.82 -17.39 -13.42
C ARG A 234 -20.77 -16.29 -14.47
N LYS A 235 -21.86 -16.06 -15.17
CA LYS A 235 -21.99 -15.01 -16.19
C LYS A 235 -21.77 -13.61 -15.62
N GLU A 236 -22.30 -13.32 -14.43
CA GLU A 236 -22.08 -12.02 -13.75
C GLU A 236 -20.62 -11.85 -13.31
N LYS A 237 -20.01 -12.89 -12.76
CA LYS A 237 -18.59 -12.87 -12.37
C LYS A 237 -17.69 -12.60 -13.59
N GLU A 238 -17.92 -13.29 -14.69
CA GLU A 238 -17.15 -13.09 -15.93
C GLU A 238 -17.34 -11.69 -16.51
N TRP A 239 -18.57 -11.17 -16.49
CA TRP A 239 -18.86 -9.81 -16.90
C TRP A 239 -18.14 -8.77 -16.04
N LEU A 240 -18.22 -8.90 -14.73
CA LEU A 240 -17.52 -8.01 -13.77
C LEU A 240 -15.99 -8.12 -13.92
N GLY A 241 -15.47 -9.34 -14.12
CA GLY A 241 -14.04 -9.55 -14.37
C GLY A 241 -13.54 -8.85 -15.62
N ASN A 242 -14.27 -8.93 -16.72
CA ASN A 242 -13.96 -8.22 -17.95
C ASN A 242 -14.12 -6.69 -17.80
N LEU A 243 -15.14 -6.25 -17.07
CA LEU A 243 -15.39 -4.83 -16.80
C LEU A 243 -14.21 -4.16 -16.07
N PHE A 244 -13.54 -4.88 -15.18
CA PHE A 244 -12.33 -4.37 -14.51
C PHE A 244 -11.27 -3.93 -15.53
N PHE A 245 -10.91 -4.81 -16.45
CA PHE A 245 -9.87 -4.53 -17.45
C PHE A 245 -10.30 -3.46 -18.44
N SER A 246 -11.55 -3.51 -18.89
CA SER A 246 -12.11 -2.50 -19.79
C SER A 246 -12.09 -1.10 -19.16
N ASN A 247 -12.50 -0.99 -17.90
CA ASN A 247 -12.45 0.28 -17.16
C ASN A 247 -11.02 0.81 -16.99
N LYS A 248 -10.06 -0.07 -16.69
CA LYS A 248 -8.64 0.29 -16.58
C LYS A 248 -8.10 0.85 -17.88
N GLN A 249 -8.28 0.13 -18.99
CA GLN A 249 -7.79 0.52 -20.30
C GLN A 249 -8.43 1.82 -20.81
N ASN A 250 -9.69 2.08 -20.47
CA ASN A 250 -10.41 3.29 -20.84
C ASN A 250 -10.24 4.46 -19.86
N GLY A 251 -9.37 4.34 -18.86
CA GLY A 251 -9.15 5.37 -17.84
C GLY A 251 -10.37 5.67 -16.96
N LYS A 252 -11.39 4.79 -16.95
CA LYS A 252 -12.65 4.94 -16.21
C LYS A 252 -12.62 4.26 -14.83
N TYR A 253 -11.45 4.10 -14.25
CA TYR A 253 -11.30 3.41 -12.98
C TYR A 253 -11.55 4.37 -11.82
N TYR A 254 -12.57 4.07 -11.02
CA TYR A 254 -12.94 4.85 -9.84
C TYR A 254 -12.22 4.32 -8.60
N GLY A 255 -11.61 5.23 -7.83
CA GLY A 255 -11.05 4.91 -6.51
C GLY A 255 -9.53 4.80 -6.42
N ASP A 256 -8.79 4.70 -7.54
CA ASP A 256 -7.34 4.81 -7.59
C ASP A 256 -6.88 6.07 -8.29
N LYS A 257 -5.61 6.45 -8.03
CA LYS A 257 -4.93 7.41 -8.88
C LYS A 257 -4.90 6.85 -10.30
N ASN A 258 -5.48 7.59 -11.23
CA ASN A 258 -5.35 7.26 -12.64
C ASN A 258 -4.00 7.78 -13.13
N TYR A 259 -3.02 6.88 -13.25
CA TYR A 259 -1.67 7.23 -13.68
C TYR A 259 -1.54 7.47 -15.18
N VAL A 260 -2.62 7.36 -15.95
CA VAL A 260 -2.64 7.70 -17.40
C VAL A 260 -3.07 9.14 -17.66
N GLU A 261 -3.47 9.88 -16.63
CA GLU A 261 -3.80 11.31 -16.77
C GLU A 261 -2.57 12.08 -17.28
N GLY A 262 -2.74 12.78 -18.42
CA GLY A 262 -1.66 13.53 -19.05
C GLY A 262 -0.80 12.71 -20.04
N GLN A 263 -1.03 11.41 -20.19
CA GLN A 263 -0.41 10.63 -21.27
C GLN A 263 -1.13 10.88 -22.61
N VAL A 264 -0.36 10.85 -23.70
CA VAL A 264 -0.82 11.11 -25.06
C VAL A 264 -0.81 9.79 -25.83
N ASN A 265 -1.93 9.43 -26.42
CA ASN A 265 -2.03 8.24 -27.26
C ASN A 265 -1.15 8.37 -28.51
N ASN A 266 -0.58 7.26 -28.94
CA ASN A 266 0.32 7.13 -30.09
C ASN A 266 1.66 7.91 -29.94
N LEU A 267 1.96 8.42 -28.75
CA LEU A 267 3.28 8.97 -28.42
C LEU A 267 4.17 7.82 -27.93
N LEU A 268 5.22 7.53 -28.69
CA LEU A 268 6.17 6.44 -28.46
C LEU A 268 7.62 6.98 -28.49
N PRO A 269 8.61 6.25 -27.97
CA PRO A 269 10.02 6.62 -28.08
C PRO A 269 10.47 6.70 -29.55
N ASP A 270 11.44 7.58 -29.86
CA ASP A 270 11.90 7.81 -31.24
C ASP A 270 12.48 6.54 -31.88
N ASN A 271 13.12 5.69 -31.09
CA ASN A 271 13.70 4.42 -31.58
C ASN A 271 12.71 3.24 -31.56
N TRP A 272 11.42 3.48 -31.33
CA TRP A 272 10.41 2.40 -31.19
C TRP A 272 10.23 1.54 -32.43
N ASN A 273 10.38 2.13 -33.61
CA ASN A 273 10.10 1.50 -34.92
C ASN A 273 11.36 1.10 -35.69
N ASN A 274 12.45 0.77 -35.00
CA ASN A 274 13.72 0.39 -35.61
C ASN A 274 13.79 -1.08 -36.13
N GLY A 275 12.72 -1.86 -35.97
CA GLY A 275 12.63 -3.26 -36.39
C GLY A 275 13.04 -4.29 -35.31
N ASN A 276 13.59 -3.84 -34.21
CA ASN A 276 13.97 -4.72 -33.09
C ASN A 276 12.77 -5.22 -32.25
N LYS A 277 12.96 -6.31 -31.54
CA LYS A 277 12.02 -6.76 -30.50
C LYS A 277 12.00 -5.76 -29.35
N ARG A 278 10.82 -5.46 -28.84
CA ARG A 278 10.59 -4.46 -27.79
C ARG A 278 10.24 -5.14 -26.49
N TYR A 279 11.16 -5.08 -25.53
CA TYR A 279 10.94 -5.58 -24.19
C TYR A 279 10.68 -4.39 -23.26
N VAL A 280 9.47 -4.32 -22.70
CA VAL A 280 9.05 -3.19 -21.86
C VAL A 280 9.06 -3.59 -20.40
N ILE A 281 9.79 -2.83 -19.60
CA ILE A 281 9.87 -2.99 -18.15
C ILE A 281 8.97 -1.93 -17.50
N PHE A 282 7.97 -2.36 -16.72
CA PHE A 282 7.19 -1.49 -15.85
C PHE A 282 7.63 -1.72 -14.41
N ASN A 283 8.38 -0.79 -13.84
CA ASN A 283 8.69 -0.85 -12.43
C ASN A 283 7.49 -0.45 -11.57
N SER A 284 7.58 -0.63 -10.26
CA SER A 284 6.58 -0.18 -9.29
C SER A 284 7.16 0.85 -8.33
N SER A 285 6.29 1.41 -7.47
CA SER A 285 6.68 2.25 -6.35
C SER A 285 7.20 1.34 -5.23
N GLU A 286 8.51 1.13 -5.16
CA GLU A 286 9.15 0.14 -4.28
C GLU A 286 8.88 0.41 -2.79
N ASP A 287 8.71 1.67 -2.42
CA ASP A 287 8.35 2.11 -1.07
C ASP A 287 6.99 1.56 -0.58
N GLU A 288 6.08 1.23 -1.49
CA GLU A 288 4.78 0.65 -1.14
C GLU A 288 4.89 -0.81 -0.68
N PHE A 289 5.98 -1.49 -1.05
CA PHE A 289 6.23 -2.90 -0.75
C PHE A 289 7.42 -3.12 0.19
N PHE A 290 7.95 -2.06 0.76
CA PHE A 290 9.11 -2.10 1.62
C PHE A 290 8.73 -2.41 3.08
N ALA A 291 9.51 -3.27 3.74
CA ALA A 291 9.32 -3.64 5.14
C ALA A 291 7.89 -4.17 5.46
N ILE A 292 7.37 -5.05 4.63
CA ILE A 292 6.12 -5.76 4.89
C ILE A 292 6.36 -6.90 5.89
N GLY A 293 7.41 -7.66 5.68
CA GLY A 293 7.82 -8.80 6.48
C GLY A 293 8.51 -9.86 5.65
N ASP A 294 9.21 -10.78 6.33
CA ASP A 294 10.01 -11.83 5.70
C ASP A 294 9.22 -12.69 4.72
N GLU A 295 7.95 -12.94 5.01
CA GLU A 295 7.08 -13.74 4.13
C GLU A 295 6.91 -13.10 2.75
N TYR A 296 6.83 -11.75 2.69
CA TYR A 296 6.73 -11.02 1.43
C TYR A 296 8.10 -10.88 0.75
N ASP A 297 9.17 -10.68 1.53
CA ASP A 297 10.51 -10.48 1.00
C ASP A 297 11.06 -11.75 0.32
N LYS A 298 10.65 -12.95 0.75
CA LYS A 298 10.95 -14.23 0.09
C LYS A 298 10.41 -14.37 -1.34
N GLU A 299 9.46 -13.52 -1.72
CA GLU A 299 8.88 -13.51 -3.06
C GLU A 299 9.73 -12.79 -4.12
N LYS A 300 10.88 -12.23 -3.74
CA LYS A 300 11.76 -11.44 -4.60
C LYS A 300 12.95 -12.27 -5.07
N ILE A 301 13.35 -12.09 -6.35
CA ILE A 301 14.61 -12.64 -6.88
C ILE A 301 15.76 -11.66 -6.63
N PHE A 302 15.45 -10.36 -6.56
CA PHE A 302 16.40 -9.28 -6.37
C PHE A 302 16.02 -8.45 -5.15
N ASP A 303 16.98 -8.00 -4.39
CA ASP A 303 16.76 -7.15 -3.21
C ASP A 303 16.11 -5.81 -3.59
N THR A 304 16.49 -5.26 -4.75
CA THR A 304 15.95 -4.00 -5.28
C THR A 304 15.58 -4.11 -6.75
N GLN A 305 14.65 -3.29 -7.21
CA GLN A 305 14.23 -3.28 -8.62
C GLN A 305 15.38 -2.88 -9.55
N ILE A 306 16.23 -1.93 -9.14
CA ILE A 306 17.36 -1.51 -9.97
C ILE A 306 18.36 -2.65 -10.21
N GLN A 307 18.62 -3.52 -9.22
CA GLN A 307 19.46 -4.71 -9.42
C GLN A 307 18.86 -5.64 -10.48
N GLY A 308 17.54 -5.86 -10.42
CA GLY A 308 16.83 -6.66 -11.41
C GLY A 308 16.88 -6.06 -12.82
N ILE A 309 16.69 -4.75 -12.94
CA ILE A 309 16.74 -4.05 -14.23
C ILE A 309 18.15 -4.09 -14.81
N LYS A 310 19.20 -3.84 -14.02
CA LYS A 310 20.60 -3.98 -14.46
C LYS A 310 20.92 -5.40 -14.90
N PHE A 311 20.45 -6.41 -14.17
CA PHE A 311 20.61 -7.80 -14.57
C PHE A 311 19.96 -8.12 -15.93
N ILE A 312 18.75 -7.61 -16.17
CA ILE A 312 18.05 -7.77 -17.46
C ILE A 312 18.84 -7.09 -18.58
N ALA A 313 19.26 -5.83 -18.37
CA ALA A 313 20.04 -5.09 -19.36
C ALA A 313 21.33 -5.81 -19.71
N GLN A 314 22.07 -6.30 -18.70
CA GLN A 314 23.32 -7.06 -18.90
C GLN A 314 23.08 -8.40 -19.59
N THR A 315 22.02 -9.13 -19.26
CA THR A 315 21.68 -10.42 -19.90
C THR A 315 21.41 -10.25 -21.40
N LEU A 316 20.83 -9.11 -21.79
CA LEU A 316 20.45 -8.83 -23.18
C LEU A 316 21.44 -7.92 -23.91
N ILE A 317 22.59 -7.55 -23.33
CA ILE A 317 23.54 -6.57 -23.90
C ILE A 317 24.03 -6.95 -25.28
N ASN A 318 24.25 -8.24 -25.52
CA ASN A 318 24.76 -8.77 -26.79
C ASN A 318 23.65 -9.14 -27.79
N ARG A 319 22.39 -8.92 -27.45
CA ARG A 319 21.24 -9.19 -28.33
C ARG A 319 20.87 -7.91 -29.08
N THR A 320 21.57 -7.64 -30.17
CA THR A 320 21.42 -6.41 -30.97
C THR A 320 20.04 -6.24 -31.61
N ASN A 321 19.24 -7.31 -31.63
CA ASN A 321 17.87 -7.32 -32.15
C ASN A 321 16.78 -7.13 -31.06
N VAL A 322 17.18 -6.70 -29.85
CA VAL A 322 16.27 -6.47 -28.70
C VAL A 322 16.55 -5.12 -28.09
N ASP A 323 15.54 -4.28 -27.98
CA ASP A 323 15.57 -3.02 -27.26
C ASP A 323 14.78 -3.13 -25.97
N LEU A 324 15.33 -2.59 -24.89
CA LEU A 324 14.68 -2.47 -23.60
C LEU A 324 14.11 -1.06 -23.43
N TYR A 325 12.88 -0.99 -22.91
CA TYR A 325 12.23 0.26 -22.55
C TYR A 325 11.80 0.19 -21.08
N LEU A 326 12.43 1.01 -20.25
CA LEU A 326 12.05 1.13 -18.84
C LEU A 326 11.05 2.28 -18.69
N ARG A 327 9.78 1.95 -18.42
CA ARG A 327 8.76 2.93 -18.06
C ARG A 327 8.75 3.13 -16.55
N ILE A 328 9.29 4.23 -16.08
CA ILE A 328 9.31 4.58 -14.66
C ILE A 328 7.87 4.89 -14.18
N HIS A 329 7.51 4.31 -13.04
CA HIS A 329 6.17 4.48 -12.47
C HIS A 329 5.88 5.97 -12.20
N PRO A 330 4.73 6.52 -12.66
CA PRO A 330 4.43 7.95 -12.54
C PRO A 330 4.41 8.48 -11.10
N ASN A 331 4.20 7.62 -10.11
CA ASN A 331 4.25 7.99 -8.70
C ASN A 331 5.65 8.40 -8.23
N LEU A 332 6.69 8.07 -9.00
CA LEU A 332 8.09 8.37 -8.68
C LEU A 332 8.58 9.70 -9.26
N LYS A 333 7.79 10.39 -10.08
CA LYS A 333 8.21 11.61 -10.81
C LYS A 333 8.86 12.72 -9.98
N ASN A 334 8.52 12.80 -8.69
CA ASN A 334 9.03 13.84 -7.78
C ASN A 334 10.02 13.27 -6.74
N ILE A 335 10.44 12.01 -6.89
CA ILE A 335 11.37 11.38 -5.96
C ILE A 335 12.80 11.72 -6.40
N LYS A 336 13.60 12.24 -5.47
CA LYS A 336 14.97 12.67 -5.72
C LYS A 336 16.01 11.82 -5.00
N TYR A 337 15.59 10.75 -4.35
CA TYR A 337 16.49 9.81 -3.69
C TYR A 337 17.24 8.94 -4.68
N ARG A 338 18.43 8.49 -4.28
CA ARG A 338 19.37 7.76 -5.12
C ARG A 338 18.75 6.55 -5.81
N TYR A 339 17.94 5.77 -5.10
CA TYR A 339 17.28 4.59 -5.69
C TYR A 339 16.40 4.89 -6.92
N HIS A 340 15.88 6.13 -7.02
CA HIS A 340 15.12 6.59 -8.17
C HIS A 340 16.02 7.29 -9.19
N THR A 341 16.93 8.17 -8.74
CA THR A 341 17.81 8.91 -9.66
C THR A 341 18.76 7.97 -10.42
N ASP A 342 19.17 6.88 -9.80
CA ASP A 342 19.98 5.86 -10.46
C ASP A 342 19.20 5.09 -11.55
N LEU A 343 17.85 4.96 -11.44
CA LEU A 343 17.04 4.43 -12.53
C LEU A 343 17.06 5.34 -13.77
N LEU A 344 17.07 6.66 -13.57
CA LEU A 344 17.12 7.63 -14.66
C LEU A 344 18.45 7.60 -15.43
N LYS A 345 19.53 7.16 -14.80
CA LYS A 345 20.87 7.08 -15.39
C LYS A 345 21.14 5.77 -16.14
N LEU A 346 20.21 4.82 -16.13
CA LEU A 346 20.44 3.50 -16.75
C LEU A 346 20.69 3.56 -18.26
N SER A 347 20.12 4.55 -18.96
CA SER A 347 20.42 4.77 -20.39
C SER A 347 21.86 5.26 -20.64
N ASP A 348 22.51 5.85 -19.65
CA ASP A 348 23.92 6.24 -19.74
C ASP A 348 24.85 5.04 -19.49
N GLU A 349 24.40 4.09 -18.65
CA GLU A 349 25.16 2.89 -18.31
C GLU A 349 25.01 1.76 -19.34
N TYR A 350 23.85 1.63 -19.98
CA TYR A 350 23.50 0.53 -20.89
C TYR A 350 22.92 1.06 -22.20
N LYS A 351 23.59 0.79 -23.32
CA LYS A 351 23.17 1.26 -24.66
C LYS A 351 21.89 0.60 -25.17
N ASN A 352 21.52 -0.56 -24.62
CA ASN A 352 20.33 -1.33 -25.02
C ASN A 352 19.06 -0.99 -24.22
N ILE A 353 19.07 0.03 -23.37
CA ILE A 353 17.91 0.47 -22.60
C ILE A 353 17.56 1.93 -22.84
N THR A 354 16.29 2.19 -23.12
CA THR A 354 15.70 3.53 -23.19
C THR A 354 14.88 3.76 -21.91
N VAL A 355 15.21 4.81 -21.14
CA VAL A 355 14.51 5.15 -19.91
C VAL A 355 13.45 6.20 -20.20
N ILE A 356 12.19 5.88 -19.85
CA ILE A 356 11.03 6.76 -19.98
C ILE A 356 10.63 7.22 -18.59
N SER A 357 10.85 8.50 -18.29
CA SER A 357 10.64 9.10 -16.96
C SER A 357 9.19 9.05 -16.49
N GLY A 358 8.98 9.15 -15.17
CA GLY A 358 7.66 9.05 -14.55
C GLY A 358 6.70 10.18 -14.95
N ASP A 359 7.20 11.34 -15.39
CA ASP A 359 6.43 12.49 -15.88
C ASP A 359 6.28 12.53 -17.40
N SER A 360 6.89 11.59 -18.14
CA SER A 360 6.77 11.49 -19.59
C SER A 360 5.30 11.32 -20.02
N LYS A 361 4.96 11.99 -21.11
CA LYS A 361 3.63 11.87 -21.76
C LYS A 361 3.46 10.61 -22.59
N ILE A 362 4.49 9.79 -22.76
CA ILE A 362 4.43 8.51 -23.47
C ILE A 362 3.40 7.59 -22.81
N SER A 363 2.50 7.04 -23.60
CA SER A 363 1.40 6.20 -23.13
C SER A 363 1.89 4.83 -22.68
N SER A 364 1.63 4.49 -21.42
CA SER A 364 1.95 3.16 -20.87
C SER A 364 1.18 2.04 -21.58
N TYR A 365 -0.05 2.31 -22.02
CA TYR A 365 -0.83 1.32 -22.76
C TYR A 365 -0.36 1.15 -24.20
N ASP A 366 0.17 2.20 -24.85
CA ASP A 366 0.75 2.05 -26.20
C ASP A 366 2.05 1.25 -26.15
N LEU A 367 2.91 1.51 -25.15
CA LEU A 367 4.08 0.69 -24.89
C LEU A 367 3.70 -0.79 -24.67
N MET A 368 2.66 -1.03 -23.86
CA MET A 368 2.15 -2.38 -23.60
C MET A 368 1.66 -3.05 -24.90
N ARG A 369 0.86 -2.34 -25.71
CA ARG A 369 0.32 -2.90 -26.96
C ARG A 369 1.40 -3.26 -27.96
N GLY A 370 2.44 -2.44 -28.08
CA GLY A 370 3.53 -2.66 -29.01
C GLY A 370 4.65 -3.56 -28.50
N ALA A 371 4.66 -3.96 -27.23
CA ALA A 371 5.69 -4.80 -26.65
C ALA A 371 5.61 -6.26 -27.10
N ASP A 372 6.77 -6.89 -27.33
CA ASP A 372 6.93 -8.33 -27.56
C ASP A 372 6.99 -9.11 -26.23
N LYS A 373 7.70 -8.55 -25.24
CA LYS A 373 7.70 -9.05 -23.86
C LYS A 373 7.51 -7.92 -22.87
N ILE A 374 6.84 -8.21 -21.77
CA ILE A 374 6.63 -7.28 -20.67
C ILE A 374 7.24 -7.87 -19.40
N ILE A 375 8.06 -7.07 -18.72
CA ILE A 375 8.67 -7.42 -17.44
C ILE A 375 8.13 -6.47 -16.37
N VAL A 376 7.71 -7.01 -15.24
CA VAL A 376 7.14 -6.21 -14.14
C VAL A 376 7.74 -6.57 -12.81
N PHE A 377 7.78 -5.61 -11.90
CA PHE A 377 8.17 -5.79 -10.50
C PHE A 377 6.92 -5.61 -9.59
N GLY A 378 5.93 -6.51 -9.77
CA GLY A 378 4.68 -6.46 -8.99
C GLY A 378 3.65 -5.42 -9.46
N SER A 379 3.91 -4.71 -10.56
CA SER A 379 3.02 -3.72 -11.13
C SER A 379 1.71 -4.33 -11.64
N THR A 380 0.58 -3.61 -11.49
CA THR A 380 -0.72 -4.01 -12.07
C THR A 380 -0.70 -4.06 -13.60
N MET A 381 0.24 -3.34 -14.24
CA MET A 381 0.48 -3.48 -15.68
C MET A 381 0.77 -4.93 -16.09
N GLY A 382 1.28 -5.78 -15.19
CA GLY A 382 1.48 -7.20 -15.48
C GLY A 382 0.18 -7.94 -15.76
N VAL A 383 -0.81 -7.86 -14.90
CA VAL A 383 -2.11 -8.54 -15.11
C VAL A 383 -2.91 -7.92 -16.26
N GLU A 384 -2.79 -6.61 -16.45
CA GLU A 384 -3.43 -5.88 -17.56
C GLU A 384 -2.82 -6.29 -18.91
N SER A 385 -1.50 -6.49 -18.93
CA SER A 385 -0.76 -6.99 -20.10
C SER A 385 -1.10 -8.46 -20.41
N ALA A 386 -1.19 -9.30 -19.38
CA ALA A 386 -1.61 -10.70 -19.54
C ALA A 386 -3.04 -10.78 -20.12
N TYR A 387 -3.97 -9.93 -19.64
CA TYR A 387 -5.31 -9.83 -20.20
C TYR A 387 -5.30 -9.40 -21.68
N SER A 388 -4.32 -8.57 -22.07
CA SER A 388 -4.09 -8.16 -23.47
C SER A 388 -3.27 -9.19 -24.27
N LYS A 389 -3.16 -10.42 -23.78
CA LYS A 389 -2.45 -11.55 -24.42
C LYS A 389 -0.97 -11.25 -24.72
N LYS A 390 -0.28 -10.55 -23.81
CA LYS A 390 1.15 -10.33 -23.89
C LYS A 390 1.90 -11.38 -23.10
N VAL A 391 3.16 -11.65 -23.50
CA VAL A 391 4.10 -12.41 -22.68
C VAL A 391 4.52 -11.55 -21.48
N VAL A 392 4.24 -12.00 -20.28
CA VAL A 392 4.52 -11.24 -19.05
C VAL A 392 5.40 -12.05 -18.11
N ILE A 393 6.52 -11.44 -17.69
CA ILE A 393 7.45 -11.97 -16.69
C ILE A 393 7.34 -11.09 -15.44
N ASN A 394 6.95 -11.65 -14.30
CA ASN A 394 6.79 -10.93 -13.05
C ASN A 394 7.92 -11.32 -12.07
N LEU A 395 8.67 -10.33 -11.56
CA LEU A 395 9.88 -10.51 -10.77
C LEU A 395 9.71 -10.21 -9.27
N ALA A 396 8.52 -9.83 -8.83
CA ALA A 396 8.26 -9.49 -7.44
C ALA A 396 6.91 -10.01 -6.96
N GLY A 397 6.58 -9.73 -5.70
CA GLY A 397 5.26 -10.01 -5.16
C GLY A 397 4.18 -9.23 -5.91
N ALA A 398 3.15 -9.93 -6.40
CA ALA A 398 2.00 -9.34 -7.08
C ALA A 398 0.73 -10.08 -6.69
N LEU A 399 -0.40 -9.38 -6.57
CA LEU A 399 -1.68 -9.99 -6.17
C LEU A 399 -2.19 -11.07 -7.13
N TYR A 400 -1.65 -11.12 -8.35
CA TYR A 400 -1.98 -12.10 -9.38
C TYR A 400 -0.90 -13.21 -9.50
N LYS A 401 0.16 -13.19 -8.69
CA LYS A 401 1.30 -14.11 -8.80
C LYS A 401 0.90 -15.60 -8.80
N TYR A 402 -0.05 -15.97 -7.96
CA TYR A 402 -0.50 -17.35 -7.80
C TYR A 402 -1.74 -17.70 -8.64
N LEU A 403 -2.18 -16.81 -9.52
CA LEU A 403 -3.30 -17.08 -10.45
C LEU A 403 -2.85 -17.72 -11.78
N ASN A 404 -1.56 -18.03 -11.94
CA ASN A 404 -0.98 -18.63 -13.14
C ASN A 404 -1.28 -17.84 -14.43
N VAL A 405 -1.17 -16.50 -14.38
CA VAL A 405 -1.41 -15.60 -15.51
C VAL A 405 -0.13 -14.94 -16.02
N THR A 406 0.99 -15.11 -15.33
CA THR A 406 2.30 -14.57 -15.68
C THR A 406 3.39 -15.61 -15.43
N TYR A 407 4.51 -15.48 -16.13
CA TYR A 407 5.74 -16.21 -15.81
C TYR A 407 6.34 -15.62 -14.54
N ASN A 408 6.62 -16.46 -13.56
CA ASN A 408 7.17 -16.06 -12.27
C ASN A 408 8.47 -16.84 -12.03
N PRO A 409 9.62 -16.42 -12.58
CA PRO A 409 10.90 -17.11 -12.39
C PRO A 409 11.26 -17.13 -10.91
N LYS A 410 11.89 -18.22 -10.46
CA LYS A 410 12.33 -18.39 -9.07
C LYS A 410 13.82 -18.10 -8.90
N THR A 411 14.57 -18.20 -9.99
CA THR A 411 16.03 -18.00 -10.01
C THR A 411 16.43 -17.01 -11.12
N LYS A 412 17.65 -16.50 -11.04
CA LYS A 412 18.23 -15.67 -12.12
C LYS A 412 18.39 -16.48 -13.41
N GLU A 413 18.65 -17.77 -13.31
CA GLU A 413 18.76 -18.68 -14.46
C GLU A 413 17.40 -18.86 -15.15
N ASP A 414 16.33 -19.10 -14.39
CA ASP A 414 14.97 -19.14 -14.96
C ASP A 414 14.65 -17.84 -15.70
N LEU A 415 15.04 -16.71 -15.11
CA LEU A 415 14.83 -15.39 -15.74
C LEU A 415 15.61 -15.27 -17.05
N CYS A 416 16.89 -15.68 -17.08
CA CYS A 416 17.69 -15.68 -18.32
C CYS A 416 17.02 -16.51 -19.42
N ASN A 417 16.53 -17.72 -19.07
CA ASN A 417 15.85 -18.59 -20.01
C ASN A 417 14.57 -17.95 -20.57
N LEU A 418 13.78 -17.28 -19.72
CA LEU A 418 12.57 -16.57 -20.16
C LEU A 418 12.88 -15.35 -21.04
N LEU A 419 13.96 -14.61 -20.73
CA LEU A 419 14.36 -13.43 -21.48
C LEU A 419 14.87 -13.81 -22.89
N THR A 420 15.62 -14.91 -23.00
CA THR A 420 16.30 -15.33 -24.25
C THR A 420 15.43 -16.22 -25.13
N ASN A 421 14.35 -16.83 -24.61
CA ASN A 421 13.45 -17.67 -25.39
C ASN A 421 12.57 -16.82 -26.33
N ASP A 422 12.88 -16.78 -27.60
CA ASP A 422 12.12 -16.03 -28.62
C ASP A 422 10.75 -16.61 -28.94
N ASN A 423 10.50 -17.88 -28.60
CA ASN A 423 9.24 -18.58 -28.89
C ASN A 423 8.27 -18.60 -27.70
N LEU A 424 8.58 -17.82 -26.64
CA LEU A 424 7.74 -17.73 -25.46
C LEU A 424 6.34 -17.20 -25.84
N LYS A 425 5.31 -17.91 -25.41
CA LYS A 425 3.91 -17.55 -25.70
C LYS A 425 3.24 -16.92 -24.49
N PRO A 426 2.23 -16.05 -24.69
CA PRO A 426 1.39 -15.63 -23.57
C PRO A 426 0.77 -16.83 -22.84
N ILE A 427 0.66 -16.73 -21.52
CA ILE A 427 -0.06 -17.73 -20.74
C ILE A 427 -1.56 -17.57 -21.01
N ASP A 428 -2.20 -18.64 -21.48
CA ASP A 428 -3.64 -18.65 -21.76
C ASP A 428 -4.41 -19.17 -20.53
N ASN A 429 -4.54 -18.34 -19.53
CA ASN A 429 -5.38 -18.62 -18.34
C ASN A 429 -6.42 -17.49 -18.16
N LYS A 430 -7.44 -17.51 -19.02
CA LYS A 430 -8.55 -16.54 -18.94
C LYS A 430 -9.26 -16.55 -17.60
N GLU A 431 -9.43 -17.73 -16.99
CA GLU A 431 -10.11 -17.85 -15.69
C GLU A 431 -9.34 -17.11 -14.58
N GLY A 432 -8.02 -17.31 -14.48
CA GLY A 432 -7.18 -16.59 -13.51
C GLY A 432 -7.29 -15.07 -13.64
N LEU A 433 -7.31 -14.57 -14.90
CA LEU A 433 -7.50 -13.15 -15.16
C LEU A 433 -8.87 -12.66 -14.69
N LEU A 434 -9.92 -13.41 -15.01
CA LEU A 434 -11.29 -13.06 -14.60
C LEU A 434 -11.50 -13.13 -13.10
N LYS A 435 -10.88 -14.08 -12.39
CA LYS A 435 -10.85 -14.13 -10.92
C LYS A 435 -10.28 -12.85 -10.32
N TYR A 436 -9.14 -12.39 -10.84
CA TYR A 436 -8.53 -11.13 -10.43
C TYR A 436 -9.46 -9.94 -10.68
N GLY A 437 -9.96 -9.79 -11.91
CA GLY A 437 -10.85 -8.70 -12.28
C GLY A 437 -12.14 -8.69 -11.45
N TYR A 438 -12.76 -9.86 -11.27
CA TYR A 438 -13.96 -10.01 -10.45
C TYR A 438 -13.71 -9.62 -8.99
N TYR A 439 -12.60 -10.07 -8.39
CA TYR A 439 -12.24 -9.72 -7.02
C TYR A 439 -12.26 -8.20 -6.79
N PHE A 440 -11.77 -7.41 -7.74
CA PHE A 440 -11.75 -5.95 -7.63
C PHE A 440 -13.06 -5.28 -8.08
N GLN A 441 -13.92 -5.97 -8.81
CA GLN A 441 -15.19 -5.41 -9.32
C GLN A 441 -16.42 -5.98 -8.63
N ARG A 442 -16.27 -6.97 -7.75
CA ARG A 442 -17.38 -7.56 -7.02
C ARG A 442 -18.12 -6.51 -6.20
N LYS A 443 -19.41 -6.68 -6.08
CA LYS A 443 -20.21 -5.88 -5.15
C LYS A 443 -19.94 -6.41 -3.73
N ASN A 444 -19.38 -5.59 -2.88
CA ASN A 444 -19.28 -5.96 -1.47
C ASN A 444 -20.56 -5.57 -0.72
N PHE A 445 -21.03 -6.47 0.14
CA PHE A 445 -22.37 -6.40 0.73
C PHE A 445 -22.48 -5.43 1.92
N ILE A 446 -21.40 -4.82 2.36
CA ILE A 446 -21.49 -3.81 3.41
C ILE A 446 -21.91 -2.49 2.75
N SER A 447 -23.16 -2.10 3.00
CA SER A 447 -23.61 -0.75 2.61
C SER A 447 -22.85 0.26 3.46
N PRO A 448 -21.98 1.10 2.89
CA PRO A 448 -21.16 2.00 3.68
C PRO A 448 -22.04 3.07 4.33
N ILE A 449 -21.93 3.16 5.65
CA ILE A 449 -22.62 4.15 6.49
C ILE A 449 -21.73 5.38 6.67
N PHE A 450 -20.44 5.14 6.92
CA PHE A 450 -19.46 6.19 7.24
C PHE A 450 -18.60 6.54 6.05
N PHE A 451 -18.34 5.57 5.17
CA PHE A 451 -17.45 5.77 4.04
C PHE A 451 -18.12 6.62 2.96
N PRO A 452 -17.55 7.75 2.54
CA PRO A 452 -18.12 8.55 1.47
C PRO A 452 -18.08 7.82 0.15
N LEU A 453 -19.25 7.68 -0.48
CA LEU A 453 -19.41 6.98 -1.77
C LEU A 453 -18.74 7.70 -2.95
N HIS A 454 -18.43 9.00 -2.82
CA HIS A 454 -17.85 9.82 -3.88
C HIS A 454 -16.93 10.90 -3.33
N TYR A 455 -15.76 11.02 -3.94
CA TYR A 455 -14.87 12.17 -3.76
C TYR A 455 -15.18 13.22 -4.82
N LYS A 456 -15.28 14.48 -4.43
CA LYS A 456 -15.20 15.59 -5.35
C LYS A 456 -13.82 16.24 -5.20
N GLN A 457 -13.04 16.24 -6.29
CA GLN A 457 -11.81 16.97 -6.35
C GLN A 457 -12.10 18.41 -6.73
N ILE A 458 -11.55 19.37 -6.00
CA ILE A 458 -11.50 20.75 -6.41
C ILE A 458 -10.03 21.20 -6.45
N LYS A 459 -9.68 22.00 -7.46
CA LYS A 459 -8.38 22.67 -7.52
C LYS A 459 -8.51 24.04 -6.88
N LEU A 460 -7.72 24.29 -5.84
CA LEU A 460 -7.63 25.61 -5.21
C LEU A 460 -6.13 25.97 -5.12
N PHE A 461 -5.74 27.12 -5.68
CA PHE A 461 -4.34 27.60 -5.69
C PHE A 461 -3.33 26.51 -6.16
N ASN A 462 -3.58 25.90 -7.30
CA ASN A 462 -2.77 24.80 -7.89
C ASN A 462 -2.65 23.51 -7.05
N LYS A 463 -3.42 23.37 -5.96
CA LYS A 463 -3.51 22.16 -5.15
C LYS A 463 -4.82 21.45 -5.37
N THR A 464 -4.76 20.11 -5.47
CA THR A 464 -5.96 19.27 -5.52
C THR A 464 -6.45 19.01 -4.11
N ILE A 465 -7.66 19.46 -3.79
CA ILE A 465 -8.33 19.25 -2.52
C ILE A 465 -9.44 18.21 -2.75
N TYR A 466 -9.41 17.14 -1.97
CA TYR A 466 -10.45 16.12 -1.99
C TYR A 466 -11.59 16.52 -1.05
N LEU A 467 -12.73 16.89 -1.63
CA LEU A 467 -13.96 17.12 -0.87
C LEU A 467 -14.82 15.87 -0.89
N TYR A 468 -15.08 15.33 0.26
CA TYR A 468 -16.04 14.26 0.41
C TYR A 468 -17.45 14.79 0.25
N LYS A 469 -18.24 14.20 -0.65
CA LYS A 469 -19.58 14.68 -1.02
C LYS A 469 -20.55 14.72 0.16
N TYR A 470 -20.25 13.93 1.20
CA TYR A 470 -21.05 13.81 2.41
C TYR A 470 -20.21 14.02 3.67
N CYS A 471 -19.56 15.17 3.78
CA CYS A 471 -18.88 15.55 5.02
C CYS A 471 -19.94 15.89 6.11
N ARG A 472 -20.70 14.90 6.55
CA ARG A 472 -21.52 15.01 7.79
C ARG A 472 -20.64 15.26 9.02
N ILE A 473 -19.36 14.97 8.88
CA ILE A 473 -18.37 14.87 9.96
C ILE A 473 -17.99 16.22 10.55
N LEU A 474 -17.88 17.28 9.76
CA LEU A 474 -17.41 18.58 10.26
C LEU A 474 -18.47 19.67 10.25
N GLY A 475 -19.70 19.34 9.84
CA GLY A 475 -20.76 20.37 9.70
C GLY A 475 -20.46 21.44 8.63
N SER A 476 -19.22 21.55 8.14
CA SER A 476 -18.78 22.51 7.17
C SER A 476 -17.67 21.96 6.27
N LYS A 477 -17.95 21.87 4.96
CA LYS A 477 -16.96 21.53 3.92
C LYS A 477 -15.81 22.53 3.86
N PHE A 478 -16.10 23.79 4.17
CA PHE A 478 -15.16 24.89 4.17
C PHE A 478 -14.11 24.74 5.28
N LEU A 479 -14.55 24.41 6.50
CA LEU A 479 -13.64 24.24 7.64
C LEU A 479 -12.66 23.05 7.41
N TYR A 480 -13.12 21.96 6.79
CA TYR A 480 -12.26 20.82 6.44
C TYR A 480 -11.22 21.21 5.40
N ALA A 481 -11.62 21.91 4.33
CA ALA A 481 -10.72 22.38 3.30
C ALA A 481 -9.67 23.37 3.86
N LEU A 482 -10.09 24.26 4.76
CA LEU A 482 -9.22 25.24 5.41
C LEU A 482 -8.19 24.54 6.32
N ILE A 483 -8.61 23.59 7.14
CA ILE A 483 -7.72 22.84 8.04
C ILE A 483 -6.71 22.02 7.22
N ASN A 484 -7.13 21.33 6.17
CA ASN A 484 -6.21 20.61 5.29
C ASN A 484 -5.23 21.53 4.57
N TYR A 485 -5.66 22.72 4.15
CA TYR A 485 -4.77 23.73 3.57
C TYR A 485 -3.67 24.14 4.55
N PHE A 486 -4.00 24.42 5.81
CA PHE A 486 -2.99 24.74 6.84
C PHE A 486 -2.07 23.58 7.17
N ILE A 487 -2.61 22.35 7.24
CA ILE A 487 -1.82 21.15 7.46
C ILE A 487 -0.82 20.93 6.31
N GLU A 488 -1.24 21.14 5.07
CA GLU A 488 -0.34 20.96 3.91
C GLU A 488 0.69 22.08 3.77
N LYS A 489 0.36 23.31 4.18
CA LYS A 489 1.30 24.42 4.17
C LYS A 489 2.45 24.21 5.16
N GLN A 490 2.22 23.52 6.28
CA GLN A 490 3.26 23.18 7.27
C GLN A 490 4.13 21.98 6.88
N LYS A 491 3.75 21.18 5.88
CA LYS A 491 4.56 20.01 5.43
C LYS A 491 5.92 20.39 4.82
N GLY A 492 6.10 21.64 4.40
CA GLY A 492 7.33 22.10 3.74
C GLY A 492 8.55 22.21 4.65
N ASP A 493 8.37 22.22 5.98
CA ASP A 493 9.42 22.68 6.90
C ASP A 493 9.94 21.63 7.89
N ILE A 494 9.38 20.40 7.93
CA ILE A 494 9.58 19.51 9.10
C ILE A 494 10.34 18.22 8.80
N ILE A 495 10.44 17.79 7.55
CA ILE A 495 11.38 16.71 7.18
C ILE A 495 12.51 17.37 6.38
N PRO A 496 13.72 17.50 6.97
CA PRO A 496 14.86 17.93 6.19
C PRO A 496 15.07 16.90 5.08
N THR A 497 14.78 17.27 3.85
CA THR A 497 15.24 16.51 2.69
C THR A 497 16.74 16.70 2.59
N GLU A 498 17.49 15.66 2.23
CA GLU A 498 18.94 15.73 1.94
C GLU A 498 19.32 16.81 0.90
N GLU A 499 18.34 17.57 0.40
CA GLU A 499 18.43 18.58 -0.64
C GLU A 499 18.68 20.00 -0.14
N LYS A 500 18.70 20.24 1.16
CA LYS A 500 19.03 21.57 1.71
C LYS A 500 20.52 21.71 2.07
N LYS A 501 21.41 21.10 1.26
CA LYS A 501 22.84 21.41 1.26
C LYS A 501 23.29 21.79 -0.14
#